data_3c7ff2a479ce17567af7f2964648a4cf
#
_entry.id   3c7ff2a479ce17567af7f2964648a4cf
#
_cell.length_a   1.000
_cell.length_b   1.000
_cell.length_c   1.000
_cell.angle_alpha   90.00
_cell.angle_beta   90.00
_cell.angle_gamma   90.00
#
_symmetry.space_group_name_H-M   'P 1'
#
loop_
_entity.id
_entity.type
_entity.pdbx_description
1 polymer ?
#
loop_
_entity_poly.entity_id
_entity_poly.type
_entity_poly.pdbx_seq_one_letter_code
_entity_poly.pdbx_strand_id
1 'polypeptide(L)'
;MSNPSLDFDPSAVPLPQGHFIGGAYYSADEAQIAVHRPSDGALLGHVPDASDATVDYAVSNALAAWKTSGWGTRSPRERAKVLSRWAELIDRDAVSLAQLETVSSTRPVAESYASDVPFTAEAIRFFAELADKLGGDIAATRRDSLGFIASEPYGVIGAITPWNFPLSMCSWKCGPALAAGNAVVMKPSEMTPYSTLRIAELAIEAGMPPGIFNVVNGRGATAGAALTRHPGISKMSFTGSTRTGAAIMSDAAMHGTKPVTLELGGKSPQLVFEHVRDLEHTARCVARGFTANGGQACVAGTRLIVHERIAEPLIAAIERQLQPIKPGPLWDSRTAYSPIISAAQARRIEALVEQSREGGAEVIFGGGFFEGTGEGYFHRPTLIANVTAETPAVREELFGPVLTVQTFKDEEEGIALAAHPIYGLAAGVHSSDIGQALRAMRRIAAGTIWINRYGRSGDMIIPTGGFGQSGIGKDLGREAMVACMRHKSVLIDFETL
;
A
#
# COMPACT_ATOMS: atom_id res chain seq x y z
N MET A 1 -12.62 -19.03 23.02
CA MET A 1 -13.40 -17.79 22.97
C MET A 1 -14.21 -17.84 21.69
N SER A 2 -15.54 -17.61 21.75
CA SER A 2 -16.37 -17.52 20.54
C SER A 2 -15.88 -16.33 19.72
N ASN A 3 -15.68 -16.52 18.41
CA ASN A 3 -15.38 -15.37 17.51
C ASN A 3 -16.49 -14.32 17.68
N PRO A 4 -16.15 -13.03 17.78
CA PRO A 4 -17.16 -11.98 17.83
C PRO A 4 -18.02 -12.02 16.56
N SER A 5 -19.29 -11.69 16.66
CA SER A 5 -20.10 -11.44 15.48
C SER A 5 -19.51 -10.23 14.75
N LEU A 6 -19.10 -10.42 13.50
CA LEU A 6 -18.53 -9.36 12.67
C LEU A 6 -19.59 -8.63 11.86
N ASP A 7 -20.81 -9.18 11.77
CA ASP A 7 -21.93 -8.52 11.10
C ASP A 7 -22.34 -7.28 11.89
N PHE A 8 -22.54 -6.16 11.20
CA PHE A 8 -22.87 -4.90 11.83
C PHE A 8 -23.77 -4.01 10.97
N ASP A 9 -24.42 -3.03 11.59
CA ASP A 9 -25.14 -1.97 10.88
C ASP A 9 -24.14 -0.86 10.46
N PRO A 10 -23.89 -0.68 9.17
CA PRO A 10 -22.92 0.32 8.69
C PRO A 10 -23.36 1.77 8.98
N SER A 11 -24.65 2.02 9.27
CA SER A 11 -25.13 3.36 9.65
C SER A 11 -24.88 3.70 11.11
N ALA A 12 -24.61 2.70 11.95
CA ALA A 12 -24.34 2.87 13.38
C ALA A 12 -22.86 3.09 13.71
N VAL A 13 -21.95 3.02 12.71
CA VAL A 13 -20.53 3.20 12.92
C VAL A 13 -20.21 4.68 13.17
N PRO A 14 -19.64 5.06 14.34
CA PRO A 14 -19.26 6.44 14.60
C PRO A 14 -18.08 6.85 13.72
N LEU A 15 -18.25 7.92 12.95
CA LEU A 15 -17.23 8.39 12.01
C LEU A 15 -16.45 9.56 12.60
N PRO A 16 -15.12 9.47 12.70
CA PRO A 16 -14.26 10.60 13.10
C PRO A 16 -14.43 11.81 12.19
N GLN A 17 -14.40 13.02 12.76
CA GLN A 17 -14.66 14.27 12.05
C GLN A 17 -13.42 15.19 12.06
N GLY A 18 -13.20 15.95 10.98
CA GLY A 18 -12.12 16.94 10.89
C GLY A 18 -10.75 16.35 10.59
N HIS A 19 -9.72 17.12 10.93
CA HIS A 19 -8.31 16.69 10.97
C HIS A 19 -7.95 16.19 12.36
N PHE A 20 -6.79 15.57 12.54
CA PHE A 20 -6.24 15.22 13.85
C PHE A 20 -4.87 15.87 14.02
N ILE A 21 -4.78 16.95 14.77
CA ILE A 21 -3.56 17.77 14.90
C ILE A 21 -3.30 18.06 16.38
N GLY A 22 -2.05 17.89 16.81
CA GLY A 22 -1.67 18.19 18.19
C GLY A 22 -2.32 17.28 19.23
N GLY A 23 -2.75 16.07 18.82
CA GLY A 23 -3.40 15.10 19.71
C GLY A 23 -4.90 15.30 19.91
N ALA A 24 -5.54 16.15 19.11
CA ALA A 24 -6.98 16.42 19.17
C ALA A 24 -7.57 16.61 17.76
N TYR A 25 -8.90 16.46 17.66
CA TYR A 25 -9.62 16.82 16.45
C TYR A 25 -9.58 18.34 16.24
N TYR A 26 -9.32 18.73 15.00
CA TYR A 26 -9.21 20.10 14.55
C TYR A 26 -10.14 20.33 13.36
N SER A 27 -10.85 21.44 13.35
CA SER A 27 -11.72 21.85 12.25
C SER A 27 -11.46 23.33 11.94
N ALA A 28 -11.45 23.67 10.67
CA ALA A 28 -11.39 25.02 10.13
C ALA A 28 -12.54 25.23 9.15
N ASP A 29 -12.79 26.47 8.77
CA ASP A 29 -13.75 26.80 7.71
C ASP A 29 -13.12 26.50 6.35
N GLU A 30 -13.35 25.31 5.84
CA GLU A 30 -12.74 24.75 4.63
C GLU A 30 -13.77 24.08 3.74
N ALA A 31 -13.43 23.96 2.45
CA ALA A 31 -14.22 23.16 1.52
C ALA A 31 -14.39 21.73 2.04
N GLN A 32 -15.57 21.17 1.83
CA GLN A 32 -15.91 19.84 2.30
C GLN A 32 -15.88 18.82 1.14
N ILE A 33 -15.40 17.63 1.43
CA ILE A 33 -15.35 16.51 0.50
C ILE A 33 -16.35 15.46 0.96
N ALA A 34 -17.30 15.10 0.10
CA ALA A 34 -18.23 14.01 0.38
C ALA A 34 -17.50 12.66 0.33
N VAL A 35 -17.69 11.85 1.34
CA VAL A 35 -17.19 10.47 1.43
C VAL A 35 -18.35 9.52 1.21
N HIS A 36 -18.22 8.65 0.22
CA HIS A 36 -19.23 7.66 -0.12
C HIS A 36 -18.77 6.25 0.20
N ARG A 37 -19.71 5.40 0.58
CA ARG A 37 -19.48 3.96 0.76
C ARG A 37 -19.40 3.27 -0.61
N PRO A 38 -18.30 2.57 -0.94
CA PRO A 38 -18.12 2.01 -2.28
C PRO A 38 -19.10 0.89 -2.65
N SER A 39 -19.59 0.16 -1.64
CA SER A 39 -20.44 -1.03 -1.85
C SER A 39 -21.87 -0.72 -2.27
N ASP A 40 -22.38 0.50 -2.01
CA ASP A 40 -23.77 0.88 -2.31
C ASP A 40 -23.95 2.37 -2.64
N GLY A 41 -22.85 3.15 -2.74
CA GLY A 41 -22.90 4.56 -3.07
C GLY A 41 -23.40 5.49 -1.94
N ALA A 42 -23.78 4.96 -0.78
CA ALA A 42 -24.34 5.76 0.31
C ALA A 42 -23.38 6.84 0.80
N LEU A 43 -23.89 8.05 1.00
CA LEU A 43 -23.13 9.14 1.59
C LEU A 43 -22.87 8.83 3.08
N LEU A 44 -21.61 8.75 3.47
CA LEU A 44 -21.20 8.55 4.87
C LEU A 44 -21.11 9.86 5.65
N GLY A 45 -20.64 10.91 4.99
CA GLY A 45 -20.42 12.21 5.60
C GLY A 45 -19.48 13.05 4.77
N HIS A 46 -18.87 14.06 5.42
CA HIS A 46 -17.94 14.97 4.78
C HIS A 46 -16.65 15.06 5.59
N VAL A 47 -15.54 15.25 4.91
CA VAL A 47 -14.25 15.58 5.52
C VAL A 47 -13.71 16.89 4.93
N PRO A 48 -12.96 17.68 5.71
CA PRO A 48 -12.43 18.95 5.20
C PRO A 48 -11.34 18.72 4.15
N ASP A 49 -11.24 19.64 3.20
CA ASP A 49 -10.14 19.73 2.23
C ASP A 49 -9.13 20.75 2.75
N ALA A 50 -8.11 20.26 3.47
CA ALA A 50 -7.15 21.12 4.17
C ALA A 50 -6.58 22.22 3.26
N SER A 51 -6.71 23.45 3.71
CA SER A 51 -6.07 24.62 3.11
C SER A 51 -4.56 24.62 3.36
N ASP A 52 -3.84 25.47 2.64
CA ASP A 52 -2.41 25.70 2.90
C ASP A 52 -2.15 26.12 4.35
N ALA A 53 -3.06 26.91 4.95
CA ALA A 53 -2.94 27.34 6.35
C ALA A 53 -3.10 26.17 7.33
N THR A 54 -4.01 25.25 7.08
CA THR A 54 -4.18 24.04 7.91
C THR A 54 -2.99 23.09 7.77
N VAL A 55 -2.46 22.92 6.57
CA VAL A 55 -1.24 22.13 6.35
C VAL A 55 -0.06 22.78 7.07
N ASP A 56 0.11 24.11 6.98
CA ASP A 56 1.15 24.86 7.71
C ASP A 56 1.01 24.67 9.21
N TYR A 57 -0.21 24.78 9.74
CA TYR A 57 -0.47 24.56 11.16
C TYR A 57 -0.09 23.13 11.60
N ALA A 58 -0.46 22.11 10.82
CA ALA A 58 -0.13 20.71 11.14
C ALA A 58 1.38 20.46 11.12
N VAL A 59 2.11 21.01 10.13
CA VAL A 59 3.55 20.87 10.02
C VAL A 59 4.28 21.67 11.10
N SER A 60 3.85 22.88 11.37
CA SER A 60 4.41 23.71 12.44
C SER A 60 4.21 23.09 13.83
N ASN A 61 3.02 22.51 14.07
CA ASN A 61 2.72 21.73 15.27
C ASN A 61 3.66 20.51 15.39
N ALA A 62 3.85 19.74 14.30
CA ALA A 62 4.75 18.60 14.30
C ALA A 62 6.22 18.99 14.56
N LEU A 63 6.70 20.10 13.98
CA LEU A 63 8.04 20.63 14.22
C LEU A 63 8.23 21.06 15.67
N ALA A 64 7.26 21.77 16.24
CA ALA A 64 7.28 22.18 17.64
C ALA A 64 7.30 20.96 18.57
N ALA A 65 6.38 20.01 18.35
CA ALA A 65 6.28 18.78 19.13
C ALA A 65 7.58 17.95 19.04
N TRP A 66 8.15 17.80 17.85
CA TRP A 66 9.40 17.06 17.66
C TRP A 66 10.56 17.66 18.44
N LYS A 67 10.67 19.01 18.47
CA LYS A 67 11.71 19.73 19.22
C LYS A 67 11.48 19.68 20.74
N THR A 68 10.26 19.83 21.20
CA THR A 68 9.95 20.02 22.65
C THR A 68 9.67 18.75 23.40
N SER A 69 9.12 17.71 22.75
CA SER A 69 8.81 16.43 23.41
C SER A 69 10.03 15.53 23.60
N GLY A 70 11.13 15.86 22.92
CA GLY A 70 12.34 15.04 22.90
C GLY A 70 12.17 13.73 22.13
N TRP A 71 11.09 13.55 21.32
CA TRP A 71 10.83 12.29 20.61
C TRP A 71 12.02 11.83 19.76
N GLY A 72 12.66 12.74 19.01
CA GLY A 72 13.82 12.43 18.17
C GLY A 72 15.08 12.06 18.95
N THR A 73 15.18 12.46 20.22
CA THR A 73 16.33 12.23 21.11
C THR A 73 16.05 11.17 22.20
N ARG A 74 14.82 10.71 22.35
CA ARG A 74 14.50 9.58 23.24
C ARG A 74 15.28 8.35 22.83
N SER A 75 15.66 7.55 23.83
CA SER A 75 16.28 6.26 23.53
C SER A 75 15.37 5.44 22.59
N PRO A 76 15.92 4.64 21.68
CA PRO A 76 15.12 3.79 20.80
C PRO A 76 14.12 2.89 21.56
N ARG A 77 14.52 2.38 22.75
CA ARG A 77 13.65 1.56 23.57
C ARG A 77 12.47 2.29 24.18
N GLU A 78 12.59 3.57 24.50
CA GLU A 78 11.46 4.37 24.98
C GLU A 78 10.43 4.62 23.86
N ARG A 79 10.90 4.88 22.63
CA ARG A 79 10.01 4.95 21.46
C ARG A 79 9.34 3.61 21.18
N ALA A 80 10.11 2.51 21.24
CA ALA A 80 9.60 1.16 21.05
C ALA A 80 8.47 0.81 22.03
N LYS A 81 8.57 1.19 23.32
CA LYS A 81 7.50 0.96 24.31
C LYS A 81 6.17 1.64 23.89
N VAL A 82 6.24 2.89 23.44
CA VAL A 82 5.05 3.61 23.00
C VAL A 82 4.45 2.96 21.75
N LEU A 83 5.28 2.60 20.76
CA LEU A 83 4.82 1.96 19.54
C LEU A 83 4.25 0.55 19.79
N SER A 84 4.86 -0.23 20.67
CA SER A 84 4.33 -1.54 21.06
C SER A 84 2.97 -1.40 21.75
N ARG A 85 2.83 -0.41 22.65
CA ARG A 85 1.55 -0.11 23.28
C ARG A 85 0.50 0.34 22.26
N TRP A 86 0.90 1.10 21.26
CA TRP A 86 0.00 1.50 20.15
C TRP A 86 -0.48 0.28 19.37
N ALA A 87 0.41 -0.65 19.02
CA ALA A 87 0.03 -1.91 18.37
C ALA A 87 -0.95 -2.73 19.22
N GLU A 88 -0.75 -2.84 20.54
CA GLU A 88 -1.70 -3.50 21.44
C GLU A 88 -3.09 -2.84 21.45
N LEU A 89 -3.14 -1.50 21.38
CA LEU A 89 -4.40 -0.78 21.34
C LEU A 89 -5.12 -0.95 19.98
N ILE A 90 -4.39 -1.08 18.89
CA ILE A 90 -4.95 -1.42 17.58
C ILE A 90 -5.55 -2.84 17.62
N ASP A 91 -4.84 -3.81 18.20
CA ASP A 91 -5.37 -5.17 18.39
C ASP A 91 -6.61 -5.18 19.29
N ARG A 92 -6.62 -4.40 20.38
CA ARG A 92 -7.78 -4.23 21.26
C ARG A 92 -9.01 -3.72 20.53
N ASP A 93 -8.83 -2.74 19.64
CA ASP A 93 -9.90 -2.08 18.90
C ASP A 93 -10.21 -2.77 17.56
N ALA A 94 -9.78 -4.01 17.35
CA ALA A 94 -9.81 -4.70 16.06
C ALA A 94 -11.19 -4.71 15.40
N VAL A 95 -12.26 -4.98 16.15
CA VAL A 95 -13.63 -5.00 15.61
C VAL A 95 -14.04 -3.59 15.14
N SER A 96 -13.83 -2.59 15.95
CA SER A 96 -14.18 -1.20 15.63
C SER A 96 -13.38 -0.66 14.43
N LEU A 97 -12.07 -0.97 14.37
CA LEU A 97 -11.22 -0.60 13.24
C LEU A 97 -11.62 -1.31 11.96
N ALA A 98 -11.97 -2.62 12.03
CA ALA A 98 -12.45 -3.35 10.87
C ALA A 98 -13.77 -2.79 10.34
N GLN A 99 -14.69 -2.36 11.22
CA GLN A 99 -15.93 -1.69 10.83
C GLN A 99 -15.66 -0.35 10.14
N LEU A 100 -14.78 0.50 10.72
CA LEU A 100 -14.38 1.78 10.13
C LEU A 100 -13.70 1.62 8.77
N GLU A 101 -12.82 0.62 8.63
CA GLU A 101 -12.16 0.29 7.36
C GLU A 101 -13.19 -0.11 6.31
N THR A 102 -14.13 -0.98 6.70
CA THR A 102 -15.15 -1.53 5.80
C THR A 102 -16.14 -0.48 5.30
N VAL A 103 -16.58 0.45 6.14
CA VAL A 103 -17.61 1.43 5.72
C VAL A 103 -17.11 2.42 4.68
N SER A 104 -15.83 2.77 4.67
CA SER A 104 -15.28 3.77 3.73
C SER A 104 -14.39 3.18 2.64
N SER A 105 -13.96 1.91 2.76
CA SER A 105 -13.08 1.29 1.79
C SER A 105 -13.76 0.16 1.02
N THR A 106 -12.99 -0.53 0.21
CA THR A 106 -13.47 -1.70 -0.56
C THR A 106 -13.28 -3.01 0.20
N ARG A 107 -12.88 -2.95 1.49
CA ARG A 107 -12.49 -4.13 2.26
C ARG A 107 -13.69 -4.78 2.97
N PRO A 108 -14.02 -6.07 2.72
CA PRO A 108 -15.00 -6.79 3.51
C PRO A 108 -14.62 -6.87 5.00
N VAL A 109 -15.59 -6.81 5.90
CA VAL A 109 -15.33 -6.79 7.35
C VAL A 109 -14.55 -8.00 7.84
N ALA A 110 -14.81 -9.18 7.28
CA ALA A 110 -14.08 -10.39 7.64
C ALA A 110 -12.60 -10.32 7.25
N GLU A 111 -12.29 -9.74 6.08
CA GLU A 111 -10.90 -9.53 5.65
C GLU A 111 -10.22 -8.41 6.42
N SER A 112 -10.92 -7.30 6.67
CA SER A 112 -10.40 -6.22 7.50
C SER A 112 -10.02 -6.70 8.89
N TYR A 113 -10.91 -7.48 9.53
CA TYR A 113 -10.66 -8.03 10.86
C TYR A 113 -9.55 -9.08 10.89
N ALA A 114 -9.54 -10.01 9.93
CA ALA A 114 -8.60 -11.12 9.92
C ALA A 114 -7.21 -10.78 9.35
N SER A 115 -7.11 -9.68 8.58
CA SER A 115 -5.90 -9.33 7.84
C SER A 115 -5.47 -7.88 8.05
N ASP A 116 -6.29 -6.88 7.69
CA ASP A 116 -5.82 -5.49 7.63
C ASP A 116 -5.47 -4.92 9.01
N VAL A 117 -6.29 -5.18 10.02
CA VAL A 117 -6.04 -4.70 11.40
C VAL A 117 -4.85 -5.42 12.03
N PRO A 118 -4.77 -6.77 12.05
CA PRO A 118 -3.60 -7.47 12.57
C PRO A 118 -2.31 -7.11 11.85
N PHE A 119 -2.36 -6.95 10.52
CA PHE A 119 -1.19 -6.56 9.74
C PHE A 119 -0.71 -5.14 10.08
N THR A 120 -1.64 -4.23 10.36
CA THR A 120 -1.34 -2.86 10.80
C THR A 120 -0.64 -2.86 12.17
N ALA A 121 -1.17 -3.59 13.14
CA ALA A 121 -0.58 -3.74 14.47
C ALA A 121 0.81 -4.38 14.39
N GLU A 122 0.94 -5.45 13.59
CA GLU A 122 2.20 -6.17 13.42
C GLU A 122 3.28 -5.32 12.73
N ALA A 123 2.92 -4.52 11.72
CA ALA A 123 3.87 -3.59 11.10
C ALA A 123 4.42 -2.57 12.11
N ILE A 124 3.56 -2.00 12.96
CA ILE A 124 4.00 -1.07 14.01
C ILE A 124 4.88 -1.79 15.04
N ARG A 125 4.51 -3.00 15.45
CA ARG A 125 5.27 -3.84 16.39
C ARG A 125 6.65 -4.19 15.84
N PHE A 126 6.72 -4.62 14.59
CA PHE A 126 7.98 -4.90 13.89
C PHE A 126 8.95 -3.72 13.93
N PHE A 127 8.47 -2.50 13.60
CA PHE A 127 9.32 -1.32 13.64
C PHE A 127 9.66 -0.87 15.07
N ALA A 128 8.77 -1.09 16.03
CA ALA A 128 9.08 -0.88 17.44
C ALA A 128 10.25 -1.79 17.90
N GLU A 129 10.19 -3.07 17.55
CA GLU A 129 11.24 -4.03 17.87
C GLU A 129 12.55 -3.76 17.12
N LEU A 130 12.48 -3.20 15.90
CA LEU A 130 13.65 -2.86 15.11
C LEU A 130 14.35 -1.58 15.59
N ALA A 131 13.69 -0.74 16.38
CA ALA A 131 14.15 0.60 16.74
C ALA A 131 15.56 0.64 17.37
N ASP A 132 15.94 -0.35 18.18
CA ASP A 132 17.25 -0.46 18.83
C ASP A 132 18.19 -1.48 18.14
N LYS A 133 17.83 -1.98 16.95
CA LYS A 133 18.63 -2.95 16.19
C LYS A 133 19.41 -2.33 15.04
N LEU A 134 19.22 -1.03 14.79
CA LEU A 134 19.96 -0.30 13.77
C LEU A 134 21.15 0.40 14.41
N GLY A 135 22.35 -0.04 14.06
CA GLY A 135 23.61 0.60 14.44
C GLY A 135 24.13 1.51 13.32
N GLY A 136 25.25 2.18 13.61
CA GLY A 136 26.07 2.84 12.61
C GLY A 136 27.33 2.04 12.32
N ASP A 137 28.07 2.45 11.29
CA ASP A 137 29.31 1.81 10.87
C ASP A 137 30.53 2.53 11.44
N ILE A 138 31.55 1.78 11.83
CA ILE A 138 32.88 2.30 12.11
C ILE A 138 33.69 2.22 10.83
N ALA A 139 34.15 3.37 10.33
CA ALA A 139 34.93 3.45 9.11
C ALA A 139 36.40 3.08 9.39
N ALA A 140 37.04 2.44 8.40
CA ALA A 140 38.48 2.22 8.44
C ALA A 140 39.20 3.56 8.24
N THR A 141 39.84 4.07 9.30
CA THR A 141 40.59 5.31 9.32
C THR A 141 42.06 5.06 9.72
N ARG A 142 42.88 6.11 9.77
CA ARG A 142 44.23 6.05 10.31
C ARG A 142 44.20 5.68 11.79
N ARG A 143 45.34 5.20 12.35
CA ARG A 143 45.41 4.75 13.75
C ARG A 143 45.21 5.89 14.76
N ASP A 144 45.48 7.12 14.37
CA ASP A 144 45.39 8.36 15.14
C ASP A 144 44.02 9.05 15.00
N SER A 145 43.05 8.39 14.32
CA SER A 145 41.72 8.93 14.12
C SER A 145 40.65 7.84 14.22
N LEU A 146 39.41 8.24 14.58
CA LEU A 146 38.22 7.42 14.58
C LEU A 146 37.17 8.02 13.64
N GLY A 147 36.75 7.25 12.68
CA GLY A 147 35.62 7.61 11.83
C GLY A 147 34.40 6.73 12.12
N PHE A 148 33.23 7.33 12.20
CA PHE A 148 31.98 6.55 12.27
C PHE A 148 30.84 7.25 11.54
N ILE A 149 29.84 6.47 11.16
CA ILE A 149 28.63 6.94 10.50
C ILE A 149 27.47 6.84 11.50
N ALA A 150 26.92 7.99 11.89
CA ALA A 150 25.74 8.08 12.74
C ALA A 150 24.48 8.20 11.89
N SER A 151 23.40 7.55 12.34
CA SER A 151 22.07 7.68 11.73
C SER A 151 21.21 8.60 12.61
N GLU A 152 20.60 9.61 11.98
CA GLU A 152 19.73 10.59 12.65
C GLU A 152 18.38 10.69 11.95
N PRO A 153 17.25 10.97 12.69
CA PRO A 153 15.97 11.24 12.07
C PRO A 153 16.03 12.50 11.19
N TYR A 154 15.18 12.53 10.16
CA TYR A 154 15.01 13.73 9.31
C TYR A 154 14.38 14.91 10.05
N GLY A 155 13.48 14.63 11.01
CA GLY A 155 12.67 15.61 11.71
C GLY A 155 11.19 15.41 11.46
N VAL A 156 10.60 16.06 10.46
CA VAL A 156 9.19 15.84 10.08
C VAL A 156 9.11 15.20 8.69
N ILE A 157 8.41 14.07 8.60
CA ILE A 157 8.14 13.36 7.35
C ILE A 157 6.70 13.61 6.94
N GLY A 158 6.48 14.04 5.69
CA GLY A 158 5.17 14.07 5.05
C GLY A 158 4.86 12.68 4.46
N ALA A 159 3.71 12.13 4.79
CA ALA A 159 3.29 10.84 4.29
C ALA A 159 1.91 10.94 3.60
N ILE A 160 1.77 10.35 2.42
CA ILE A 160 0.52 10.33 1.67
C ILE A 160 0.18 8.90 1.31
N THR A 161 -1.03 8.44 1.69
CA THR A 161 -1.46 7.06 1.52
C THR A 161 -2.65 6.93 0.57
N PRO A 162 -2.76 5.80 -0.16
CA PRO A 162 -3.85 5.51 -1.06
C PRO A 162 -5.08 4.97 -0.31
N TRP A 163 -6.13 4.70 -1.07
CA TRP A 163 -7.44 4.25 -0.59
C TRP A 163 -7.63 2.72 -0.54
N ASN A 164 -6.75 1.94 -1.16
CA ASN A 164 -7.00 0.51 -1.36
C ASN A 164 -6.73 -0.38 -0.13
N PHE A 165 -5.82 0.02 0.76
CA PHE A 165 -5.52 -0.62 2.04
C PHE A 165 -5.19 0.47 3.09
N PRO A 166 -6.18 1.27 3.52
CA PRO A 166 -5.94 2.49 4.31
C PRO A 166 -5.12 2.26 5.57
N LEU A 167 -5.51 1.31 6.42
CA LEU A 167 -4.80 0.97 7.67
C LEU A 167 -3.38 0.48 7.41
N SER A 168 -3.24 -0.51 6.53
CA SER A 168 -1.93 -1.11 6.24
C SER A 168 -0.96 -0.08 5.66
N MET A 169 -1.41 0.72 4.67
CA MET A 169 -0.57 1.74 4.05
C MET A 169 -0.19 2.85 5.02
N CYS A 170 -1.07 3.21 5.96
CA CYS A 170 -0.74 4.13 7.02
C CYS A 170 0.41 3.59 7.89
N SER A 171 0.30 2.36 8.39
CA SER A 171 1.33 1.75 9.26
C SER A 171 2.69 1.59 8.56
N TRP A 172 2.69 1.29 7.24
CA TRP A 172 3.94 1.19 6.47
C TRP A 172 4.70 2.51 6.37
N LYS A 173 3.98 3.64 6.40
CA LYS A 173 4.60 4.97 6.32
C LYS A 173 4.95 5.51 7.71
N CYS A 174 4.00 5.46 8.66
CA CYS A 174 4.24 6.03 9.98
C CYS A 174 5.09 5.14 10.90
N GLY A 175 4.96 3.80 10.82
CA GLY A 175 5.71 2.87 11.67
C GLY A 175 7.22 3.09 11.63
N PRO A 176 7.88 2.95 10.46
CA PRO A 176 9.33 3.15 10.34
C PRO A 176 9.74 4.59 10.66
N ALA A 177 8.95 5.59 10.25
CA ALA A 177 9.25 7.00 10.48
C ALA A 177 9.26 7.35 11.97
N LEU A 178 8.23 6.93 12.71
CA LEU A 178 8.12 7.16 14.15
C LEU A 178 9.16 6.37 14.95
N ALA A 179 9.43 5.11 14.56
CA ALA A 179 10.45 4.28 15.18
C ALA A 179 11.86 4.87 15.01
N ALA A 180 12.14 5.46 13.84
CA ALA A 180 13.39 6.19 13.56
C ALA A 180 13.52 7.50 14.35
N GLY A 181 12.44 7.99 15.01
CA GLY A 181 12.45 9.22 15.82
C GLY A 181 11.97 10.46 15.06
N ASN A 182 11.31 10.32 13.92
CA ASN A 182 10.67 11.43 13.23
C ASN A 182 9.28 11.73 13.80
N ALA A 183 8.77 12.93 13.55
CA ALA A 183 7.34 13.21 13.55
C ALA A 183 6.77 12.98 12.15
N VAL A 184 5.46 12.74 12.05
CA VAL A 184 4.76 12.44 10.80
C VAL A 184 3.54 13.34 10.64
N VAL A 185 3.40 13.96 9.48
CA VAL A 185 2.14 14.54 9.03
C VAL A 185 1.60 13.65 7.90
N MET A 186 0.52 12.96 8.19
CA MET A 186 -0.12 11.97 7.32
C MET A 186 -1.30 12.58 6.58
N LYS A 187 -1.36 12.38 5.26
CA LYS A 187 -2.55 12.65 4.45
C LYS A 187 -3.11 11.33 3.92
N PRO A 188 -4.15 10.76 4.52
CA PRO A 188 -4.84 9.62 3.95
C PRO A 188 -5.58 10.02 2.67
N SER A 189 -6.00 9.03 1.87
CA SER A 189 -6.93 9.32 0.78
C SER A 189 -8.23 9.93 1.33
N GLU A 190 -8.74 10.94 0.64
CA GLU A 190 -10.01 11.57 0.95
C GLU A 190 -11.21 10.62 0.85
N MET A 191 -11.05 9.51 0.14
CA MET A 191 -12.09 8.46 0.03
C MET A 191 -12.14 7.54 1.25
N THR A 192 -11.03 7.39 2.01
CA THR A 192 -10.89 6.40 3.09
C THR A 192 -10.18 6.97 4.31
N PRO A 193 -10.67 8.07 4.91
CA PRO A 193 -9.92 8.80 5.93
C PRO A 193 -10.08 8.23 7.35
N TYR A 194 -11.18 7.54 7.63
CA TYR A 194 -11.68 7.37 9.01
C TYR A 194 -10.83 6.43 9.86
N SER A 195 -10.38 5.29 9.33
CA SER A 195 -9.55 4.35 10.07
C SER A 195 -8.18 4.94 10.44
N THR A 196 -7.60 5.76 9.55
CA THR A 196 -6.36 6.51 9.84
C THR A 196 -6.53 7.52 10.98
N LEU A 197 -7.65 8.23 11.02
CA LEU A 197 -7.97 9.15 12.12
C LEU A 197 -8.08 8.39 13.45
N ARG A 198 -8.77 7.23 13.46
CA ARG A 198 -8.92 6.43 14.68
C ARG A 198 -7.59 5.90 15.22
N ILE A 199 -6.69 5.41 14.36
CA ILE A 199 -5.39 4.96 14.87
C ILE A 199 -4.51 6.12 15.37
N ALA A 200 -4.72 7.35 14.90
CA ALA A 200 -4.05 8.53 15.45
C ALA A 200 -4.52 8.85 16.88
N GLU A 201 -5.81 8.67 17.20
CA GLU A 201 -6.30 8.76 18.59
C GLU A 201 -5.64 7.70 19.48
N LEU A 202 -5.56 6.45 18.99
CA LEU A 202 -4.93 5.35 19.72
C LEU A 202 -3.44 5.60 19.97
N ALA A 203 -2.76 6.34 19.09
CA ALA A 203 -1.38 6.75 19.30
C ALA A 203 -1.22 7.65 20.55
N ILE A 204 -2.14 8.59 20.76
CA ILE A 204 -2.17 9.43 21.96
C ILE A 204 -2.47 8.59 23.21
N GLU A 205 -3.44 7.68 23.15
CA GLU A 205 -3.75 6.75 24.24
C GLU A 205 -2.54 5.87 24.61
N ALA A 206 -1.71 5.52 23.63
CA ALA A 206 -0.47 4.77 23.81
C ALA A 206 0.65 5.59 24.50
N GLY A 207 0.48 6.90 24.67
CA GLY A 207 1.47 7.80 25.26
C GLY A 207 2.40 8.45 24.23
N MET A 208 2.04 8.46 22.96
CA MET A 208 2.75 9.26 21.94
C MET A 208 2.53 10.74 22.24
N PRO A 209 3.59 11.57 22.26
CA PRO A 209 3.42 13.01 22.50
C PRO A 209 2.52 13.66 21.47
N PRO A 210 1.57 14.52 21.89
CA PRO A 210 0.73 15.29 20.98
C PRO A 210 1.55 16.01 19.89
N GLY A 211 1.16 15.87 18.63
CA GLY A 211 1.82 16.47 17.48
C GLY A 211 2.91 15.60 16.81
N ILE A 212 3.34 14.51 17.44
CA ILE A 212 4.31 13.58 16.79
C ILE A 212 3.66 12.80 15.64
N PHE A 213 2.37 12.55 15.71
CA PHE A 213 1.59 11.98 14.61
C PHE A 213 0.35 12.85 14.38
N ASN A 214 0.35 13.59 13.27
CA ASN A 214 -0.77 14.43 12.83
C ASN A 214 -1.38 13.86 11.55
N VAL A 215 -2.70 14.01 11.39
CA VAL A 215 -3.45 13.59 10.21
C VAL A 215 -4.20 14.79 9.63
N VAL A 216 -3.96 15.10 8.36
CA VAL A 216 -4.67 16.12 7.59
C VAL A 216 -5.47 15.48 6.46
N ASN A 217 -6.77 15.74 6.41
CA ASN A 217 -7.63 15.32 5.32
C ASN A 217 -7.54 16.31 4.16
N GLY A 218 -7.88 15.88 2.97
CA GLY A 218 -7.92 16.74 1.80
C GLY A 218 -7.54 16.01 0.51
N ARG A 219 -7.78 16.68 -0.62
CA ARG A 219 -7.44 16.13 -1.94
C ARG A 219 -5.93 16.12 -2.16
N GLY A 220 -5.49 15.24 -3.06
CA GLY A 220 -4.09 15.18 -3.47
C GLY A 220 -3.59 16.50 -4.08
N ALA A 221 -4.42 17.17 -4.88
CA ALA A 221 -4.07 18.41 -5.57
C ALA A 221 -4.01 19.65 -4.66
N THR A 222 -4.68 19.62 -3.51
CA THR A 222 -4.68 20.68 -2.48
C THR A 222 -3.76 20.31 -1.34
N ALA A 223 -4.26 19.62 -0.34
CA ALA A 223 -3.52 19.22 0.86
C ALA A 223 -2.24 18.41 0.57
N GLY A 224 -2.29 17.48 -0.41
CA GLY A 224 -1.12 16.70 -0.81
C GLY A 224 0.00 17.53 -1.42
N ALA A 225 -0.35 18.47 -2.30
CA ALA A 225 0.60 19.38 -2.93
C ALA A 225 1.18 20.37 -1.91
N ALA A 226 0.33 20.95 -1.04
CA ALA A 226 0.75 21.84 0.03
C ALA A 226 1.73 21.14 0.98
N LEU A 227 1.42 19.90 1.40
CA LEU A 227 2.31 19.10 2.27
C LEU A 227 3.67 18.81 1.59
N THR A 228 3.65 18.46 0.29
CA THR A 228 4.88 18.16 -0.46
C THR A 228 5.79 19.38 -0.58
N ARG A 229 5.20 20.56 -0.80
CA ARG A 229 5.93 21.82 -0.99
C ARG A 229 6.38 22.47 0.32
N HIS A 230 5.79 22.10 1.44
CA HIS A 230 6.00 22.77 2.72
C HIS A 230 7.47 22.69 3.17
N PRO A 231 8.14 23.83 3.50
CA PRO A 231 9.57 23.85 3.85
C PRO A 231 9.91 23.10 5.14
N GLY A 232 8.96 22.95 6.06
CA GLY A 232 9.11 22.18 7.31
C GLY A 232 9.10 20.66 7.12
N ILE A 233 8.73 20.16 5.93
CA ILE A 233 8.82 18.73 5.59
C ILE A 233 10.21 18.43 5.05
N SER A 234 10.89 17.48 5.70
CA SER A 234 12.28 17.11 5.36
C SER A 234 12.36 15.90 4.41
N LYS A 235 11.30 15.10 4.29
CA LYS A 235 11.20 13.92 3.42
C LYS A 235 9.75 13.65 3.09
N MET A 236 9.48 13.13 1.88
CA MET A 236 8.17 12.64 1.49
C MET A 236 8.15 11.11 1.38
N SER A 237 7.07 10.49 1.82
CA SER A 237 6.76 9.08 1.61
C SER A 237 5.36 8.95 0.99
N PHE A 238 5.27 8.31 -0.16
CA PHE A 238 4.05 8.25 -0.96
C PHE A 238 3.78 6.83 -1.45
N THR A 239 2.51 6.44 -1.45
CA THR A 239 2.01 5.29 -2.21
C THR A 239 0.80 5.72 -3.02
N GLY A 240 0.79 5.38 -4.32
CA GLY A 240 -0.31 5.70 -5.23
C GLY A 240 0.06 5.55 -6.70
N SER A 241 -0.59 6.34 -7.58
CA SER A 241 -0.35 6.22 -9.03
C SER A 241 1.02 6.75 -9.44
N THR A 242 1.60 6.16 -10.49
CA THR A 242 2.88 6.58 -11.08
C THR A 242 2.87 8.07 -11.46
N ARG A 243 1.78 8.56 -12.06
CA ARG A 243 1.63 9.98 -12.41
C ARG A 243 1.71 10.90 -11.19
N THR A 244 1.04 10.55 -10.10
CA THR A 244 1.09 11.34 -8.86
C THR A 244 2.46 11.26 -8.20
N GLY A 245 3.11 10.09 -8.20
CA GLY A 245 4.47 9.93 -7.70
C GLY A 245 5.48 10.81 -8.42
N ALA A 246 5.38 10.89 -9.75
CA ALA A 246 6.23 11.78 -10.55
C ALA A 246 6.00 13.27 -10.20
N ALA A 247 4.75 13.69 -9.99
CA ALA A 247 4.43 15.05 -9.56
C ALA A 247 5.00 15.36 -8.17
N ILE A 248 4.84 14.45 -7.20
CA ILE A 248 5.41 14.59 -5.85
C ILE A 248 6.93 14.67 -5.91
N MET A 249 7.59 13.83 -6.71
CA MET A 249 9.04 13.86 -6.88
C MET A 249 9.52 15.21 -7.46
N SER A 250 8.81 15.73 -8.46
CA SER A 250 9.08 17.06 -9.04
C SER A 250 8.92 18.17 -8.00
N ASP A 251 7.80 18.20 -7.28
CA ASP A 251 7.54 19.20 -6.23
C ASP A 251 8.55 19.10 -5.09
N ALA A 252 8.90 17.89 -4.65
CA ALA A 252 9.90 17.67 -3.61
C ALA A 252 11.31 18.19 -4.02
N ALA A 253 11.68 18.00 -5.28
CA ALA A 253 12.93 18.51 -5.82
C ALA A 253 12.93 20.04 -5.86
N MET A 254 11.88 20.67 -6.36
CA MET A 254 11.77 22.12 -6.54
C MET A 254 11.64 22.89 -5.22
N HIS A 255 11.06 22.26 -4.17
CA HIS A 255 10.77 22.94 -2.90
C HIS A 255 11.63 22.41 -1.73
N GLY A 256 12.94 22.24 -1.95
CA GLY A 256 13.89 21.93 -0.89
C GLY A 256 14.69 20.66 -1.09
N THR A 257 14.71 20.09 -2.32
CA THR A 257 15.51 18.87 -2.66
C THR A 257 15.24 17.72 -1.68
N LYS A 258 13.97 17.52 -1.33
CA LYS A 258 13.55 16.55 -0.31
C LYS A 258 13.72 15.13 -0.83
N PRO A 259 14.32 14.21 -0.08
CA PRO A 259 14.28 12.79 -0.40
C PRO A 259 12.85 12.27 -0.48
N VAL A 260 12.61 11.33 -1.41
CA VAL A 260 11.32 10.69 -1.58
C VAL A 260 11.43 9.17 -1.46
N THR A 261 10.41 8.53 -0.91
CA THR A 261 10.14 7.10 -1.07
C THR A 261 8.79 6.97 -1.77
N LEU A 262 8.77 6.27 -2.90
CA LEU A 262 7.62 6.18 -3.78
C LEU A 262 7.29 4.70 -4.01
N GLU A 263 6.10 4.26 -3.63
CA GLU A 263 5.51 2.98 -3.99
C GLU A 263 4.38 3.23 -4.99
N LEU A 264 4.56 2.75 -6.21
CA LEU A 264 3.72 3.15 -7.34
C LEU A 264 3.02 1.94 -7.97
N GLY A 265 2.43 2.15 -9.16
CA GLY A 265 1.69 1.13 -9.86
C GLY A 265 2.51 -0.05 -10.36
N GLY A 266 1.82 -1.08 -10.81
CA GLY A 266 2.44 -2.27 -11.36
C GLY A 266 1.56 -2.96 -12.40
N LYS A 267 2.19 -3.84 -13.18
CA LYS A 267 1.51 -4.73 -14.13
C LYS A 267 2.13 -6.13 -13.99
N SER A 268 1.98 -6.68 -12.81
CA SER A 268 2.72 -7.86 -12.37
C SER A 268 2.34 -9.11 -13.16
N PRO A 269 3.32 -9.86 -13.69
CA PRO A 269 3.09 -11.12 -14.37
C PRO A 269 2.92 -12.27 -13.37
N GLN A 270 2.18 -13.30 -13.78
CA GLN A 270 2.19 -14.65 -13.24
C GLN A 270 2.67 -15.58 -14.33
N LEU A 271 3.96 -15.94 -14.30
CA LEU A 271 4.62 -16.84 -15.25
C LEU A 271 4.42 -18.28 -14.78
N VAL A 272 3.73 -19.07 -15.60
CA VAL A 272 3.39 -20.46 -15.30
C VAL A 272 4.02 -21.37 -16.36
N PHE A 273 5.03 -22.14 -15.96
CA PHE A 273 5.70 -23.10 -16.80
C PHE A 273 4.89 -24.40 -17.00
N GLU A 274 5.26 -25.22 -17.98
CA GLU A 274 4.56 -26.45 -18.36
C GLU A 274 4.33 -27.40 -17.17
N HIS A 275 5.34 -27.57 -16.32
CA HIS A 275 5.29 -28.49 -15.19
C HIS A 275 5.13 -27.72 -13.88
N VAL A 276 3.92 -27.70 -13.34
CA VAL A 276 3.60 -27.20 -12.00
C VAL A 276 3.37 -28.37 -11.03
N ARG A 277 3.59 -28.12 -9.73
CA ARG A 277 3.42 -29.17 -8.72
C ARG A 277 1.95 -29.55 -8.51
N ASP A 278 1.06 -28.57 -8.60
CA ASP A 278 -0.38 -28.72 -8.39
C ASP A 278 -1.08 -27.64 -9.23
N LEU A 279 -1.84 -28.06 -10.23
CA LEU A 279 -2.54 -27.18 -11.14
C LEU A 279 -3.65 -26.37 -10.43
N GLU A 280 -4.40 -27.02 -9.54
CA GLU A 280 -5.48 -26.35 -8.77
C GLU A 280 -4.92 -25.32 -7.79
N HIS A 281 -3.78 -25.63 -7.13
CA HIS A 281 -3.10 -24.64 -6.30
C HIS A 281 -2.63 -23.44 -7.13
N THR A 282 -2.02 -23.69 -8.29
CA THR A 282 -1.57 -22.66 -9.21
C THR A 282 -2.75 -21.78 -9.67
N ALA A 283 -3.87 -22.41 -10.06
CA ALA A 283 -5.08 -21.71 -10.44
C ALA A 283 -5.64 -20.82 -9.31
N ARG A 284 -5.64 -21.32 -8.06
CA ARG A 284 -6.02 -20.50 -6.89
C ARG A 284 -5.09 -19.30 -6.69
N CYS A 285 -3.77 -19.50 -6.85
CA CYS A 285 -2.79 -18.40 -6.76
C CYS A 285 -3.04 -17.35 -7.83
N VAL A 286 -3.30 -17.76 -9.08
CA VAL A 286 -3.60 -16.86 -10.19
C VAL A 286 -4.91 -16.12 -9.95
N ALA A 287 -5.99 -16.84 -9.65
CA ALA A 287 -7.30 -16.26 -9.42
C ALA A 287 -7.27 -15.22 -8.28
N ARG A 288 -6.74 -15.60 -7.11
CA ARG A 288 -6.62 -14.70 -5.97
C ARG A 288 -5.69 -13.52 -6.26
N GLY A 289 -4.63 -13.74 -7.04
CA GLY A 289 -3.63 -12.74 -7.38
C GLY A 289 -4.20 -11.53 -8.12
N PHE A 290 -5.29 -11.68 -8.89
CA PHE A 290 -5.91 -10.58 -9.62
C PHE A 290 -7.32 -10.19 -9.12
N THR A 291 -7.91 -10.99 -8.21
CA THR A 291 -9.27 -10.70 -7.68
C THR A 291 -9.27 -10.17 -6.25
N ALA A 292 -8.18 -10.36 -5.48
CA ALA A 292 -8.07 -9.82 -4.13
C ALA A 292 -8.31 -8.30 -4.13
N ASN A 293 -9.17 -7.83 -3.22
CA ASN A 293 -9.63 -6.43 -3.17
C ASN A 293 -10.21 -5.93 -4.51
N GLY A 294 -10.91 -6.79 -5.26
CA GLY A 294 -11.42 -6.46 -6.59
C GLY A 294 -10.31 -6.11 -7.60
N GLY A 295 -9.11 -6.68 -7.46
CA GLY A 295 -7.93 -6.37 -8.29
C GLY A 295 -7.29 -5.01 -7.99
N GLN A 296 -7.71 -4.32 -6.94
CA GLN A 296 -7.25 -2.98 -6.56
C GLN A 296 -6.02 -3.05 -5.64
N ALA A 297 -5.00 -3.75 -6.10
CA ALA A 297 -3.72 -3.88 -5.42
C ALA A 297 -2.56 -3.59 -6.38
N CYS A 298 -1.58 -2.82 -5.94
CA CYS A 298 -0.41 -2.48 -6.75
C CYS A 298 0.37 -3.72 -7.24
N VAL A 299 0.36 -4.78 -6.44
CA VAL A 299 0.98 -6.08 -6.76
C VAL A 299 0.03 -7.06 -7.43
N ALA A 300 -1.19 -6.64 -7.87
CA ALA A 300 -2.13 -7.56 -8.51
C ALA A 300 -1.48 -8.26 -9.72
N GLY A 301 -1.55 -9.58 -9.75
CA GLY A 301 -1.00 -10.42 -10.83
C GLY A 301 -1.93 -10.45 -12.04
N THR A 302 -1.96 -9.37 -12.79
CA THR A 302 -2.96 -9.10 -13.84
C THR A 302 -2.53 -9.53 -15.24
N ARG A 303 -1.37 -10.18 -15.38
CA ARG A 303 -0.92 -10.80 -16.63
C ARG A 303 -0.60 -12.27 -16.36
N LEU A 304 -1.39 -13.20 -16.89
CA LEU A 304 -1.07 -14.62 -16.93
C LEU A 304 -0.22 -14.90 -18.19
N ILE A 305 0.97 -15.41 -17.97
CA ILE A 305 1.89 -15.86 -19.01
C ILE A 305 2.07 -17.35 -18.79
N VAL A 306 1.47 -18.15 -19.65
CA VAL A 306 1.33 -19.60 -19.42
C VAL A 306 1.88 -20.40 -20.58
N HIS A 307 2.58 -21.50 -20.28
CA HIS A 307 3.06 -22.42 -21.31
C HIS A 307 1.87 -23.01 -22.09
N GLU A 308 1.94 -23.01 -23.43
CA GLU A 308 0.83 -23.40 -24.31
C GLU A 308 0.22 -24.76 -23.98
N ARG A 309 1.02 -25.76 -23.60
CA ARG A 309 0.55 -27.11 -23.30
C ARG A 309 -0.36 -27.24 -22.09
N ILE A 310 -0.29 -26.30 -21.16
CA ILE A 310 -1.14 -26.31 -19.95
C ILE A 310 -2.10 -25.12 -19.91
N ALA A 311 -2.13 -24.29 -20.94
CA ALA A 311 -2.95 -23.07 -20.96
C ALA A 311 -4.44 -23.39 -20.79
N GLU A 312 -4.98 -24.29 -21.60
CA GLU A 312 -6.40 -24.67 -21.56
C GLU A 312 -6.80 -25.25 -20.19
N PRO A 313 -6.15 -26.32 -19.66
CA PRO A 313 -6.53 -26.86 -18.36
C PRO A 313 -6.32 -25.86 -17.19
N LEU A 314 -5.33 -24.97 -17.27
CA LEU A 314 -5.12 -23.96 -16.24
C LEU A 314 -6.22 -22.88 -16.29
N ILE A 315 -6.58 -22.38 -17.46
CA ILE A 315 -7.67 -21.40 -17.63
C ILE A 315 -8.99 -22.01 -17.11
N ALA A 316 -9.32 -23.24 -17.48
CA ALA A 316 -10.51 -23.92 -16.96
C ALA A 316 -10.47 -24.07 -15.42
N ALA A 317 -9.31 -24.34 -14.84
CA ALA A 317 -9.14 -24.39 -13.39
C ALA A 317 -9.30 -23.00 -12.74
N ILE A 318 -8.80 -21.92 -13.35
CA ILE A 318 -9.00 -20.55 -12.90
C ILE A 318 -10.47 -20.19 -12.94
N GLU A 319 -11.20 -20.48 -14.02
CA GLU A 319 -12.63 -20.22 -14.14
C GLU A 319 -13.43 -20.91 -13.02
N ARG A 320 -13.10 -22.14 -12.68
CA ARG A 320 -13.71 -22.83 -11.53
C ARG A 320 -13.52 -22.08 -10.19
N GLN A 321 -12.37 -21.41 -10.01
CA GLN A 321 -12.13 -20.59 -8.82
C GLN A 321 -12.92 -19.27 -8.85
N LEU A 322 -13.25 -18.75 -10.03
CA LEU A 322 -13.96 -17.48 -10.20
C LEU A 322 -15.47 -17.60 -10.14
N GLN A 323 -16.04 -18.75 -10.59
CA GLN A 323 -17.49 -18.99 -10.63
C GLN A 323 -18.24 -18.75 -9.30
N PRO A 324 -17.71 -19.14 -8.12
CA PRO A 324 -18.39 -18.92 -6.86
C PRO A 324 -18.32 -17.48 -6.34
N ILE A 325 -17.57 -16.59 -6.98
CA ILE A 325 -17.44 -15.20 -6.56
C ILE A 325 -18.78 -14.48 -6.73
N LYS A 326 -19.25 -13.89 -5.63
CA LYS A 326 -20.52 -13.14 -5.59
C LYS A 326 -20.34 -11.82 -4.85
N PRO A 327 -21.00 -10.75 -5.32
CA PRO A 327 -21.09 -9.51 -4.58
C PRO A 327 -21.97 -9.67 -3.35
N GLY A 328 -21.76 -8.80 -2.37
CA GLY A 328 -22.58 -8.74 -1.17
C GLY A 328 -22.28 -7.51 -0.33
N PRO A 329 -23.08 -7.25 0.72
CA PRO A 329 -22.80 -6.17 1.66
C PRO A 329 -21.47 -6.42 2.37
N LEU A 330 -20.58 -5.44 2.38
CA LEU A 330 -19.24 -5.61 2.99
C LEU A 330 -19.27 -5.77 4.51
N TRP A 331 -20.39 -5.37 5.15
CA TRP A 331 -20.65 -5.52 6.58
C TRP A 331 -21.26 -6.86 6.96
N ASP A 332 -21.49 -7.77 6.01
CA ASP A 332 -21.82 -9.18 6.20
C ASP A 332 -20.51 -9.99 6.15
N SER A 333 -20.21 -10.70 7.22
CA SER A 333 -18.97 -11.48 7.36
C SER A 333 -18.82 -12.63 6.36
N ARG A 334 -19.89 -12.99 5.64
CA ARG A 334 -19.86 -13.98 4.56
C ARG A 334 -19.44 -13.39 3.22
N THR A 335 -19.43 -12.06 3.09
CA THR A 335 -18.98 -11.38 1.87
C THR A 335 -17.47 -11.42 1.79
N ALA A 336 -16.95 -11.91 0.64
CA ALA A 336 -15.52 -12.03 0.40
C ALA A 336 -15.05 -11.30 -0.87
N TYR A 337 -15.96 -10.60 -1.58
CA TYR A 337 -15.62 -9.91 -2.82
C TYR A 337 -15.83 -8.39 -2.71
N SER A 338 -14.84 -7.65 -3.17
CA SER A 338 -14.77 -6.19 -3.05
C SER A 338 -15.39 -5.46 -4.23
N PRO A 339 -16.09 -4.34 -4.02
CA PRO A 339 -16.48 -3.42 -5.10
C PRO A 339 -15.27 -2.62 -5.62
N ILE A 340 -15.45 -1.94 -6.75
CA ILE A 340 -14.55 -0.88 -7.21
C ILE A 340 -14.81 0.37 -6.39
N ILE A 341 -13.74 1.08 -6.01
CA ILE A 341 -13.80 2.21 -5.07
C ILE A 341 -14.73 3.35 -5.48
N SER A 342 -14.90 3.57 -6.78
CA SER A 342 -15.71 4.70 -7.29
C SER A 342 -16.19 4.47 -8.72
N ALA A 343 -17.26 5.18 -9.10
CA ALA A 343 -17.76 5.23 -10.47
C ALA A 343 -16.69 5.64 -11.51
N ALA A 344 -15.81 6.56 -11.15
CA ALA A 344 -14.75 7.02 -12.05
C ALA A 344 -13.75 5.89 -12.35
N GLN A 345 -13.33 5.14 -11.31
CA GLN A 345 -12.45 3.99 -11.48
C GLN A 345 -13.14 2.85 -12.23
N ALA A 346 -14.41 2.59 -11.94
CA ALA A 346 -15.22 1.58 -12.62
C ALA A 346 -15.31 1.87 -14.13
N ARG A 347 -15.65 3.11 -14.51
CA ARG A 347 -15.66 3.52 -15.93
C ARG A 347 -14.30 3.42 -16.60
N ARG A 348 -13.22 3.73 -15.89
CA ARG A 348 -11.86 3.60 -16.42
C ARG A 348 -11.52 2.14 -16.74
N ILE A 349 -11.90 1.19 -15.87
CA ILE A 349 -11.68 -0.24 -16.13
C ILE A 349 -12.42 -0.68 -17.38
N GLU A 350 -13.72 -0.38 -17.47
CA GLU A 350 -14.54 -0.72 -18.65
C GLU A 350 -14.01 -0.11 -19.94
N ALA A 351 -13.60 1.16 -19.91
CA ALA A 351 -13.03 1.82 -21.09
C ALA A 351 -11.77 1.10 -21.61
N LEU A 352 -10.88 0.65 -20.70
CA LEU A 352 -9.67 -0.07 -21.10
C LEU A 352 -9.97 -1.50 -21.58
N VAL A 353 -10.97 -2.16 -21.02
CA VAL A 353 -11.45 -3.46 -21.51
C VAL A 353 -12.02 -3.31 -22.93
N GLU A 354 -12.88 -2.30 -23.16
CA GLU A 354 -13.49 -2.08 -24.47
C GLU A 354 -12.46 -1.67 -25.53
N GLN A 355 -11.54 -0.77 -25.22
CA GLN A 355 -10.44 -0.42 -26.13
C GLN A 355 -9.57 -1.64 -26.48
N SER A 356 -9.40 -2.58 -25.53
CA SER A 356 -8.69 -3.83 -25.82
C SER A 356 -9.47 -4.73 -26.76
N ARG A 357 -10.80 -4.80 -26.62
CA ARG A 357 -11.70 -5.54 -27.52
C ARG A 357 -11.73 -4.96 -28.94
N GLU A 358 -11.82 -3.63 -29.05
CA GLU A 358 -11.74 -2.92 -30.34
C GLU A 358 -10.38 -3.19 -31.03
N GLY A 359 -9.31 -3.37 -30.25
CA GLY A 359 -7.98 -3.77 -30.73
C GLY A 359 -7.83 -5.26 -31.07
N GLY A 360 -8.92 -6.06 -31.00
CA GLY A 360 -8.92 -7.48 -31.37
C GLY A 360 -8.74 -8.46 -30.22
N ALA A 361 -8.68 -8.00 -28.98
CA ALA A 361 -8.66 -8.89 -27.82
C ALA A 361 -10.04 -9.49 -27.55
N GLU A 362 -10.07 -10.67 -26.95
CA GLU A 362 -11.29 -11.44 -26.68
C GLU A 362 -11.51 -11.61 -25.16
N VAL A 363 -12.70 -11.24 -24.68
CA VAL A 363 -13.13 -11.55 -23.32
C VAL A 363 -13.61 -13.00 -23.29
N ILE A 364 -12.81 -13.89 -22.71
CA ILE A 364 -13.11 -15.33 -22.64
C ILE A 364 -13.86 -15.73 -21.36
N PHE A 365 -13.88 -14.86 -20.33
CA PHE A 365 -14.63 -15.06 -19.09
C PHE A 365 -15.02 -13.73 -18.47
N GLY A 366 -16.21 -13.63 -17.85
CA GLY A 366 -16.68 -12.45 -17.10
C GLY A 366 -17.06 -11.27 -17.98
N GLY A 367 -16.51 -10.09 -17.68
CA GLY A 367 -16.82 -8.82 -18.31
C GLY A 367 -18.00 -8.09 -17.68
N GLY A 368 -17.90 -6.77 -17.57
CA GLY A 368 -18.94 -5.90 -17.02
C GLY A 368 -19.14 -6.07 -15.51
N PHE A 369 -20.28 -5.59 -15.02
CA PHE A 369 -20.63 -5.58 -13.60
C PHE A 369 -21.61 -6.70 -13.24
N PHE A 370 -21.62 -7.06 -11.95
CA PHE A 370 -22.69 -7.89 -11.42
C PHE A 370 -24.00 -7.10 -11.40
N GLU A 371 -25.12 -7.77 -11.69
CA GLU A 371 -26.46 -7.21 -11.61
C GLU A 371 -27.00 -7.22 -10.18
N GLY A 372 -27.94 -6.33 -9.88
CA GLY A 372 -28.63 -6.30 -8.59
C GLY A 372 -27.81 -5.77 -7.40
N THR A 373 -26.68 -5.09 -7.66
CA THR A 373 -25.81 -4.54 -6.62
C THR A 373 -26.15 -3.10 -6.24
N GLY A 374 -27.29 -2.56 -6.67
CA GLY A 374 -27.65 -1.16 -6.45
C GLY A 374 -26.66 -0.21 -7.11
N GLU A 375 -26.20 0.80 -6.36
CA GLU A 375 -25.18 1.77 -6.81
C GLU A 375 -23.73 1.32 -6.55
N GLY A 376 -23.54 0.08 -6.06
CA GLY A 376 -22.21 -0.51 -5.84
C GLY A 376 -21.58 -1.02 -7.15
N TYR A 377 -20.33 -0.71 -7.37
CA TYR A 377 -19.59 -1.06 -8.59
C TYR A 377 -18.85 -2.40 -8.44
N PHE A 378 -19.56 -3.52 -8.41
CA PHE A 378 -18.95 -4.85 -8.36
C PHE A 378 -18.65 -5.35 -9.77
N HIS A 379 -17.40 -5.17 -10.21
CA HIS A 379 -16.95 -5.66 -11.51
C HIS A 379 -16.73 -7.18 -11.48
N ARG A 380 -17.20 -7.91 -12.50
CA ARG A 380 -16.94 -9.34 -12.61
C ARG A 380 -15.47 -9.61 -12.84
N PRO A 381 -14.88 -10.63 -12.21
CA PRO A 381 -13.54 -11.10 -12.62
C PRO A 381 -13.52 -11.40 -14.12
N THR A 382 -12.55 -10.85 -14.83
CA THR A 382 -12.53 -10.84 -16.30
C THR A 382 -11.22 -11.40 -16.82
N LEU A 383 -11.30 -12.36 -17.74
CA LEU A 383 -10.16 -12.89 -18.47
C LEU A 383 -10.21 -12.39 -19.92
N ILE A 384 -9.06 -11.88 -20.39
CA ILE A 384 -8.91 -11.36 -21.76
C ILE A 384 -7.79 -12.15 -22.45
N ALA A 385 -8.10 -12.80 -23.54
CA ALA A 385 -7.16 -13.53 -24.40
C ALA A 385 -6.95 -12.78 -25.74
N ASN A 386 -6.16 -13.38 -26.63
CA ASN A 386 -5.83 -12.82 -27.94
C ASN A 386 -5.23 -11.40 -27.82
N VAL A 387 -4.33 -11.22 -26.86
CA VAL A 387 -3.69 -9.92 -26.58
C VAL A 387 -2.26 -9.88 -27.09
N THR A 388 -1.80 -8.69 -27.44
CA THR A 388 -0.43 -8.39 -27.83
C THR A 388 0.23 -7.46 -26.81
N ALA A 389 1.51 -7.17 -26.97
CA ALA A 389 2.21 -6.18 -26.14
C ALA A 389 1.59 -4.77 -26.24
N GLU A 390 0.89 -4.46 -27.34
CA GLU A 390 0.28 -3.15 -27.57
C GLU A 390 -1.15 -3.05 -27.05
N THR A 391 -1.75 -4.17 -26.64
CA THR A 391 -3.11 -4.17 -26.08
C THR A 391 -3.18 -3.31 -24.81
N PRO A 392 -4.14 -2.35 -24.71
CA PRO A 392 -4.25 -1.47 -23.54
C PRO A 392 -4.29 -2.23 -22.20
N ALA A 393 -5.03 -3.34 -22.14
CA ALA A 393 -5.11 -4.18 -20.94
C ALA A 393 -3.77 -4.88 -20.56
N VAL A 394 -2.79 -4.98 -21.47
CA VAL A 394 -1.44 -5.48 -21.18
C VAL A 394 -0.52 -4.33 -20.75
N ARG A 395 -0.62 -3.17 -21.38
CA ARG A 395 0.29 -2.03 -21.16
C ARG A 395 -0.04 -1.23 -19.91
N GLU A 396 -1.34 -1.02 -19.63
CA GLU A 396 -1.77 -0.12 -18.58
C GLU A 396 -2.17 -0.88 -17.31
N GLU A 397 -1.94 -0.26 -16.17
CA GLU A 397 -2.48 -0.70 -14.90
C GLU A 397 -3.97 -0.38 -14.84
N LEU A 398 -4.83 -1.40 -14.93
CA LEU A 398 -6.29 -1.23 -14.84
C LEU A 398 -6.74 -0.92 -13.40
N PHE A 399 -6.06 -1.52 -12.42
CA PHE A 399 -6.41 -1.47 -11.00
C PHE A 399 -7.85 -1.97 -10.76
N GLY A 400 -8.12 -3.14 -11.31
CA GLY A 400 -9.40 -3.85 -11.30
C GLY A 400 -9.21 -5.34 -11.57
N PRO A 401 -10.26 -6.16 -11.45
CA PRO A 401 -10.17 -7.62 -11.50
C PRO A 401 -10.11 -8.16 -12.95
N VAL A 402 -9.13 -7.70 -13.71
CA VAL A 402 -8.95 -8.04 -15.14
C VAL A 402 -7.58 -8.69 -15.33
N LEU A 403 -7.58 -9.91 -15.87
CA LEU A 403 -6.41 -10.72 -16.15
C LEU A 403 -6.24 -10.89 -17.67
N THR A 404 -5.09 -10.51 -18.21
CA THR A 404 -4.73 -10.84 -19.59
C THR A 404 -4.03 -12.20 -19.67
N VAL A 405 -4.26 -12.93 -20.74
CA VAL A 405 -3.70 -14.27 -20.95
C VAL A 405 -2.82 -14.26 -22.21
N GLN A 406 -1.56 -14.61 -22.04
CA GLN A 406 -0.58 -14.79 -23.11
C GLN A 406 0.04 -16.19 -22.99
N THR A 407 0.22 -16.88 -24.11
CA THR A 407 0.88 -18.19 -24.15
C THR A 407 2.32 -18.07 -24.64
N PHE A 408 3.15 -19.03 -24.24
CA PHE A 408 4.54 -19.17 -24.71
C PHE A 408 4.89 -20.62 -24.95
N LYS A 409 5.95 -20.88 -25.73
CA LYS A 409 6.40 -22.22 -26.13
C LYS A 409 7.66 -22.68 -25.41
N ASP A 410 8.54 -21.77 -25.06
CA ASP A 410 9.80 -22.08 -24.40
C ASP A 410 10.13 -21.07 -23.28
N GLU A 411 11.12 -21.41 -22.45
CA GLU A 411 11.52 -20.65 -21.28
C GLU A 411 11.93 -19.21 -21.63
N GLU A 412 12.61 -19.02 -22.76
CA GLU A 412 13.11 -17.71 -23.19
C GLU A 412 11.96 -16.77 -23.54
N GLU A 413 10.99 -17.25 -24.31
CA GLU A 413 9.79 -16.51 -24.66
C GLU A 413 8.96 -16.18 -23.43
N GLY A 414 8.75 -17.15 -22.51
CA GLY A 414 8.00 -16.95 -21.28
C GLY A 414 8.60 -15.87 -20.39
N ILE A 415 9.92 -15.87 -20.21
CA ILE A 415 10.64 -14.86 -19.44
C ILE A 415 10.59 -13.50 -20.14
N ALA A 416 10.72 -13.46 -21.46
CA ALA A 416 10.62 -12.21 -22.23
C ALA A 416 9.24 -11.58 -22.11
N LEU A 417 8.16 -12.37 -22.22
CA LEU A 417 6.79 -11.89 -22.00
C LEU A 417 6.53 -11.43 -20.56
N ALA A 418 7.22 -12.01 -19.56
CA ALA A 418 7.09 -11.58 -18.18
C ALA A 418 7.62 -10.16 -17.93
N ALA A 419 8.54 -9.68 -18.74
CA ALA A 419 9.02 -8.30 -18.67
C ALA A 419 7.90 -7.29 -18.98
N HIS A 420 8.04 -6.09 -18.43
CA HIS A 420 7.18 -4.95 -18.76
C HIS A 420 8.05 -3.72 -19.04
N PRO A 421 7.74 -2.90 -20.05
CA PRO A 421 8.63 -1.82 -20.47
C PRO A 421 8.85 -0.74 -19.40
N ILE A 422 7.89 -0.53 -18.50
CA ILE A 422 7.97 0.53 -17.48
C ILE A 422 7.79 0.04 -16.04
N TYR A 423 7.09 -1.07 -15.79
CA TYR A 423 6.79 -1.56 -14.45
C TYR A 423 7.68 -2.74 -14.04
N GLY A 424 7.95 -2.81 -12.74
CA GLY A 424 8.70 -3.90 -12.12
C GLY A 424 8.41 -4.02 -10.61
N LEU A 425 7.11 -4.08 -10.22
CA LEU A 425 6.74 -4.13 -8.80
C LEU A 425 6.85 -5.55 -8.25
N ALA A 426 6.09 -6.48 -8.82
CA ALA A 426 6.09 -7.87 -8.38
C ALA A 426 5.97 -8.85 -9.56
N ALA A 427 6.26 -10.13 -9.31
CA ALA A 427 6.02 -11.23 -10.23
C ALA A 427 5.77 -12.53 -9.47
N GLY A 428 4.94 -13.41 -10.04
CA GLY A 428 4.79 -14.81 -9.65
C GLY A 428 5.48 -15.73 -10.66
N VAL A 429 6.14 -16.78 -10.19
CA VAL A 429 6.74 -17.83 -11.01
C VAL A 429 6.27 -19.17 -10.48
N HIS A 430 5.67 -19.97 -11.34
CA HIS A 430 5.14 -21.28 -10.99
C HIS A 430 5.84 -22.37 -11.83
N SER A 431 6.57 -23.24 -11.15
CA SER A 431 7.27 -24.40 -11.74
C SER A 431 7.52 -25.47 -10.69
N SER A 432 7.47 -26.75 -11.09
CA SER A 432 7.95 -27.87 -10.27
C SER A 432 9.48 -27.99 -10.31
N ASP A 433 10.14 -27.43 -11.31
CA ASP A 433 11.60 -27.32 -11.41
C ASP A 433 12.09 -26.06 -10.74
N ILE A 434 12.72 -26.21 -9.57
CA ILE A 434 13.29 -25.08 -8.83
C ILE A 434 14.41 -24.38 -9.60
N GLY A 435 15.18 -25.12 -10.41
CA GLY A 435 16.24 -24.54 -11.26
C GLY A 435 15.66 -23.58 -12.29
N GLN A 436 14.57 -23.98 -12.95
CA GLN A 436 13.82 -23.13 -13.89
C GLN A 436 13.25 -21.89 -13.19
N ALA A 437 12.62 -22.07 -12.04
CA ALA A 437 12.08 -20.94 -11.27
C ALA A 437 13.17 -19.95 -10.85
N LEU A 438 14.36 -20.42 -10.45
CA LEU A 438 15.49 -19.57 -10.08
C LEU A 438 16.11 -18.86 -11.29
N ARG A 439 16.16 -19.48 -12.48
CA ARG A 439 16.58 -18.80 -13.72
C ARG A 439 15.62 -17.66 -14.07
N ALA A 440 14.31 -17.93 -14.04
CA ALA A 440 13.29 -16.91 -14.27
C ALA A 440 13.38 -15.76 -13.26
N MET A 441 13.49 -16.07 -11.96
CA MET A 441 13.65 -15.09 -10.89
C MET A 441 14.83 -14.14 -11.11
N ARG A 442 15.97 -14.62 -11.59
CA ARG A 442 17.15 -13.80 -11.86
C ARG A 442 16.98 -12.84 -13.04
N ARG A 443 16.08 -13.16 -13.96
CA ARG A 443 15.89 -12.43 -15.22
C ARG A 443 14.70 -11.51 -15.22
N ILE A 444 13.69 -11.76 -14.38
CA ILE A 444 12.52 -10.89 -14.26
C ILE A 444 12.89 -9.68 -13.41
N ALA A 445 12.80 -8.51 -14.00
CA ALA A 445 13.05 -7.23 -13.31
C ALA A 445 11.83 -6.82 -12.47
N ALA A 446 11.75 -7.36 -11.25
CA ALA A 446 10.71 -7.01 -10.27
C ALA A 446 11.29 -6.92 -8.86
N GLY A 447 10.76 -6.00 -8.06
CA GLY A 447 11.24 -5.78 -6.70
C GLY A 447 10.83 -6.89 -5.73
N THR A 448 9.77 -7.66 -6.03
CA THR A 448 9.32 -8.83 -5.27
C THR A 448 9.01 -9.97 -6.24
N ILE A 449 9.55 -11.16 -5.98
CA ILE A 449 9.22 -12.36 -6.76
C ILE A 449 8.74 -13.47 -5.82
N TRP A 450 7.60 -14.04 -6.15
CA TRP A 450 7.05 -15.20 -5.46
C TRP A 450 7.20 -16.47 -6.31
N ILE A 451 7.68 -17.54 -5.71
CA ILE A 451 7.82 -18.84 -6.38
C ILE A 451 6.79 -19.82 -5.81
N ASN A 452 5.96 -20.40 -6.68
CA ASN A 452 4.89 -21.36 -6.36
C ASN A 452 3.87 -20.81 -5.33
N ARG A 453 3.72 -19.51 -5.29
CA ARG A 453 2.71 -18.77 -4.53
C ARG A 453 2.48 -17.41 -5.17
N TYR A 454 1.46 -16.69 -4.74
CA TYR A 454 1.26 -15.29 -5.07
C TYR A 454 0.74 -14.51 -3.86
N GLY A 455 1.24 -13.29 -3.68
CA GLY A 455 0.84 -12.43 -2.57
C GLY A 455 1.78 -12.50 -1.35
N ARG A 456 1.67 -11.47 -0.52
CA ARG A 456 2.49 -11.31 0.69
C ARG A 456 2.13 -12.34 1.75
N SER A 457 3.11 -12.74 2.53
CA SER A 457 2.95 -13.32 3.87
C SER A 457 2.92 -12.17 4.91
N GLY A 458 2.62 -12.50 6.16
CA GLY A 458 2.72 -11.55 7.27
C GLY A 458 4.16 -11.15 7.67
N ASP A 459 5.16 -11.52 6.86
CA ASP A 459 6.58 -11.30 7.17
C ASP A 459 7.00 -9.85 6.87
N MET A 460 6.97 -9.00 7.90
CA MET A 460 7.35 -7.59 7.81
C MET A 460 8.83 -7.37 7.53
N ILE A 461 9.67 -8.39 7.76
CA ILE A 461 11.12 -8.34 7.53
C ILE A 461 11.49 -8.25 6.03
N ILE A 462 10.58 -8.68 5.14
CA ILE A 462 10.82 -8.67 3.70
C ILE A 462 10.43 -7.30 3.14
N PRO A 463 11.42 -6.52 2.63
CA PRO A 463 11.13 -5.21 2.06
C PRO A 463 10.29 -5.34 0.79
N THR A 464 9.48 -4.32 0.54
CA THR A 464 8.70 -4.19 -0.68
C THR A 464 9.07 -2.91 -1.41
N GLY A 465 8.89 -2.90 -2.72
CA GLY A 465 9.11 -1.74 -3.58
C GLY A 465 9.56 -2.16 -4.97
N GLY A 466 9.20 -1.36 -5.96
CA GLY A 466 9.35 -1.67 -7.37
C GLY A 466 10.64 -1.16 -8.01
N PHE A 467 10.87 -1.63 -9.24
CA PHE A 467 11.87 -1.13 -10.17
C PHE A 467 11.21 -0.26 -11.24
N GLY A 468 11.99 0.56 -11.93
CA GLY A 468 11.47 1.42 -13.00
C GLY A 468 10.39 2.38 -12.49
N GLN A 469 9.27 2.47 -13.20
CA GLN A 469 8.17 3.35 -12.83
C GLN A 469 7.25 2.78 -11.72
N SER A 470 7.61 1.65 -11.12
CA SER A 470 6.90 1.11 -9.96
C SER A 470 7.39 1.66 -8.63
N GLY A 471 8.45 2.46 -8.59
CA GLY A 471 8.81 3.18 -7.38
C GLY A 471 10.29 3.44 -7.16
N ILE A 472 10.58 4.11 -6.04
CA ILE A 472 11.92 4.44 -5.55
C ILE A 472 11.97 4.20 -4.04
N GLY A 473 12.98 3.49 -3.58
CA GLY A 473 13.10 3.09 -2.19
C GLY A 473 12.33 1.82 -1.87
N LYS A 474 12.09 1.60 -0.59
CA LYS A 474 11.40 0.40 -0.09
C LYS A 474 10.51 0.76 1.09
N ASP A 475 9.35 0.11 1.17
CA ASP A 475 8.54 -0.01 2.37
C ASP A 475 8.80 -1.38 3.02
N LEU A 476 8.49 -1.54 4.29
CA LEU A 476 8.76 -2.72 5.11
C LEU A 476 10.26 -3.09 5.19
N GLY A 477 10.56 -4.11 5.96
CA GLY A 477 11.94 -4.51 6.22
C GLY A 477 12.75 -3.44 6.96
N ARG A 478 14.02 -3.74 7.16
CA ARG A 478 15.00 -2.80 7.70
C ARG A 478 15.15 -1.54 6.82
N GLU A 479 15.01 -1.72 5.53
CA GLU A 479 15.22 -0.71 4.50
C GLU A 479 14.26 0.47 4.65
N ALA A 480 13.00 0.22 5.03
CA ALA A 480 12.03 1.28 5.27
C ALA A 480 12.44 2.20 6.43
N MET A 481 12.96 1.61 7.51
CA MET A 481 13.42 2.40 8.66
C MET A 481 14.71 3.17 8.34
N VAL A 482 15.66 2.55 7.64
CA VAL A 482 16.89 3.21 7.16
C VAL A 482 16.55 4.39 6.23
N ALA A 483 15.55 4.22 5.35
CA ALA A 483 15.07 5.29 4.48
C ALA A 483 14.46 6.48 5.25
N CYS A 484 14.06 6.30 6.51
CA CYS A 484 13.57 7.36 7.38
C CYS A 484 14.69 8.04 8.21
N MET A 485 15.93 7.73 7.94
CA MET A 485 17.11 8.30 8.60
C MET A 485 18.06 8.95 7.60
N ARG A 486 18.83 9.92 8.07
CA ARG A 486 19.95 10.51 7.34
C ARG A 486 21.26 10.13 8.00
N HIS A 487 22.30 9.94 7.20
CA HIS A 487 23.63 9.59 7.68
C HIS A 487 24.49 10.83 7.90
N LYS A 488 25.24 10.84 9.00
CA LYS A 488 26.22 11.87 9.36
C LYS A 488 27.57 11.20 9.53
N SER A 489 28.55 11.61 8.75
CA SER A 489 29.93 11.19 8.95
C SER A 489 30.59 12.00 10.07
N VAL A 490 31.20 11.30 11.02
CA VAL A 490 31.93 11.90 12.16
C VAL A 490 33.36 11.42 12.12
N LEU A 491 34.32 12.37 12.21
CA LEU A 491 35.75 12.10 12.27
C LEU A 491 36.30 12.73 13.55
N ILE A 492 37.05 11.95 14.32
CA ILE A 492 37.71 12.38 15.57
C ILE A 492 39.20 12.17 15.35
N ASP A 493 40.00 13.20 15.59
CA ASP A 493 41.44 13.15 15.59
C ASP A 493 41.97 13.07 17.04
N PHE A 494 42.82 12.11 17.34
CA PHE A 494 43.34 11.87 18.68
C PHE A 494 44.62 12.64 18.98
N GLU A 495 45.31 13.15 17.98
CA GLU A 495 46.59 13.91 18.19
C GLU A 495 46.36 15.31 18.75
N THR A 496 45.14 15.81 18.75
CA THR A 496 44.77 17.14 19.25
C THR A 496 44.03 17.13 20.59
N LEU A 497 43.94 15.98 21.23
CA LEU A 497 43.40 15.81 22.59
C LEU A 497 44.57 15.68 23.61
#